data_d2c6d81544b3f04da8804d257d09a619
#
_entry.id   d2c6d81544b3f04da8804d257d09a619
#
_cell.length_a   1.000
_cell.length_b   1.000
_cell.length_c   1.000
_cell.angle_alpha   90.00
_cell.angle_beta   90.00
_cell.angle_gamma   90.00
#
_symmetry.space_group_name_H-M   'P 1'
#
loop_
_entity.id
_entity.type
_entity.pdbx_description
1 polymer ?
#
loop_
_entity_poly.entity_id
_entity_poly.type
_entity_poly.pdbx_seq_one_letter_code
_entity_poly.pdbx_strand_id
1 'polypeptide(L)'
;MEKIKNNPNNTVRNLRDLEAFARLLNIMDDLREQCPWDKKQTIQSLRNLTIEETYELAEEILNNNLDGVKEEVGDVMLHLVFYARIAQEQGAFDIADVLQAICDKLVTRHPHIYGDVVVADEEEVKRNWEKLKLKEGKTSVLQGVPSGLPAIVKAYRMQEKTAKVGFEWDTTEQVWAKVVEEIGELREAVDGNFSKEKQEDEFGDVLFALINYARFINVDPKTALEKTKIWYLL
;
A
#
# COMPACT_ATOMS: atom_id res chain seq x y z
N MET A 1 -23.28 13.74 12.76
CA MET A 1 -23.88 13.27 11.49
C MET A 1 -24.36 14.45 10.64
N GLU A 2 -23.63 15.55 10.61
CA GLU A 2 -24.03 16.72 9.86
C GLU A 2 -22.80 17.44 9.39
N LYS A 3 -22.52 17.32 8.14
CA LYS A 3 -21.75 18.13 7.21
C LYS A 3 -21.04 17.27 6.14
N ILE A 4 -21.75 16.29 5.58
CA ILE A 4 -21.53 16.02 4.17
C ILE A 4 -22.19 17.22 3.50
N LYS A 5 -21.43 18.28 3.25
CA LYS A 5 -21.91 19.40 2.46
C LYS A 5 -22.45 18.81 1.18
N ASN A 6 -23.75 18.97 0.95
CA ASN A 6 -24.38 18.65 -0.32
C ASN A 6 -23.60 19.38 -1.42
N ASN A 7 -22.58 18.73 -1.94
CA ASN A 7 -22.02 19.12 -3.21
C ASN A 7 -23.15 18.92 -4.21
N PRO A 8 -23.65 19.94 -4.90
CA PRO A 8 -24.75 19.81 -5.88
C PRO A 8 -24.37 18.83 -7.01
N ASN A 9 -23.08 18.53 -7.21
CA ASN A 9 -22.58 17.43 -8.04
C ASN A 9 -22.62 16.06 -7.31
N ASN A 10 -22.98 16.01 -6.04
CA ASN A 10 -23.13 14.78 -5.23
C ASN A 10 -24.59 14.30 -5.20
N THR A 11 -25.46 15.00 -5.91
CA THR A 11 -26.81 14.56 -6.17
C THR A 11 -26.76 13.31 -7.02
N VAL A 12 -27.05 12.18 -6.37
CA VAL A 12 -27.27 10.92 -7.08
C VAL A 12 -26.02 10.49 -7.85
N ARG A 13 -24.89 10.30 -7.16
CA ARG A 13 -23.95 9.30 -7.68
C ARG A 13 -24.73 8.01 -7.80
N ASN A 14 -25.25 7.99 -8.94
CA ASN A 14 -25.83 6.96 -9.74
C ASN A 14 -26.35 5.80 -8.90
N LEU A 15 -27.67 5.76 -8.79
CA LEU A 15 -28.38 4.51 -8.56
C LEU A 15 -27.69 3.35 -9.27
N ARG A 16 -27.17 3.56 -10.48
CA ARG A 16 -26.36 2.61 -11.23
C ARG A 16 -25.18 2.05 -10.46
N ASP A 17 -24.37 2.89 -9.78
CA ASP A 17 -23.19 2.42 -9.04
C ASP A 17 -23.61 1.63 -7.79
N LEU A 18 -24.65 2.10 -7.10
CA LEU A 18 -25.22 1.39 -5.96
C LEU A 18 -25.87 0.07 -6.37
N GLU A 19 -26.62 0.05 -7.46
CA GLU A 19 -27.24 -1.14 -8.01
C GLU A 19 -26.19 -2.16 -8.47
N ALA A 20 -25.10 -1.71 -9.12
CA ALA A 20 -24.01 -2.58 -9.54
C ALA A 20 -23.30 -3.20 -8.32
N PHE A 21 -23.05 -2.40 -7.27
CA PHE A 21 -22.44 -2.92 -6.05
C PHE A 21 -23.38 -3.87 -5.31
N ALA A 22 -24.65 -3.55 -5.17
CA ALA A 22 -25.65 -4.46 -4.59
C ALA A 22 -25.76 -5.78 -5.38
N ARG A 23 -25.67 -5.71 -6.72
CA ARG A 23 -25.63 -6.91 -7.55
C ARG A 23 -24.41 -7.79 -7.26
N LEU A 24 -23.23 -7.20 -7.06
CA LEU A 24 -22.02 -7.94 -6.69
C LEU A 24 -22.19 -8.64 -5.34
N LEU A 25 -22.78 -7.98 -4.35
CA LEU A 25 -23.05 -8.58 -3.04
C LEU A 25 -23.99 -9.78 -3.15
N ASN A 26 -25.08 -9.64 -3.90
CA ASN A 26 -26.03 -10.73 -4.12
C ASN A 26 -25.38 -11.93 -4.84
N ILE A 27 -24.55 -11.67 -5.87
CA ILE A 27 -23.81 -12.73 -6.56
C ILE A 27 -22.85 -13.44 -5.59
N MET A 28 -22.17 -12.70 -4.71
CA MET A 28 -21.28 -13.29 -3.71
C MET A 28 -22.07 -14.19 -2.73
N ASP A 29 -23.26 -13.79 -2.31
CA ASP A 29 -24.12 -14.61 -1.46
C ASP A 29 -24.51 -15.91 -2.17
N ASP A 30 -24.93 -15.83 -3.45
CA ASP A 30 -25.28 -17.00 -4.26
C ASP A 30 -24.08 -17.94 -4.41
N LEU A 31 -22.91 -17.41 -4.71
CA LEU A 31 -21.67 -18.20 -4.86
C LEU A 31 -21.29 -18.89 -3.56
N ARG A 32 -21.36 -18.19 -2.43
CA ARG A 32 -21.09 -18.78 -1.11
C ARG A 32 -22.07 -19.89 -0.76
N GLU A 33 -23.33 -19.79 -1.21
CA GLU A 33 -24.36 -20.79 -0.91
C GLU A 33 -24.36 -21.96 -1.90
N GLN A 34 -23.96 -21.75 -3.15
CA GLN A 34 -24.21 -22.73 -4.21
C GLN A 34 -22.94 -23.27 -4.86
N CYS A 35 -21.86 -22.48 -4.97
CA CYS A 35 -20.66 -22.92 -5.65
C CYS A 35 -19.76 -23.77 -4.73
N PRO A 36 -19.43 -25.02 -5.10
CA PRO A 36 -18.61 -25.90 -4.29
C PRO A 36 -17.18 -25.39 -4.04
N TRP A 37 -16.64 -24.55 -4.90
CA TRP A 37 -15.33 -23.96 -4.74
C TRP A 37 -15.39 -22.77 -3.77
N ASP A 38 -16.32 -21.84 -3.99
CA ASP A 38 -16.46 -20.64 -3.16
C ASP A 38 -16.81 -21.00 -1.71
N LYS A 39 -17.68 -22.00 -1.48
CA LYS A 39 -18.00 -22.52 -0.13
C LYS A 39 -16.79 -22.91 0.69
N LYS A 40 -15.74 -23.42 0.05
CA LYS A 40 -14.54 -23.91 0.74
C LYS A 40 -13.53 -22.82 1.05
N GLN A 41 -13.68 -21.64 0.44
CA GLN A 41 -12.73 -20.57 0.63
C GLN A 41 -12.76 -20.03 2.07
N THR A 42 -11.59 -19.68 2.55
CA THR A 42 -11.34 -19.04 3.83
C THR A 42 -10.58 -17.73 3.61
N ILE A 43 -10.54 -16.86 4.62
CA ILE A 43 -9.71 -15.66 4.58
C ILE A 43 -8.25 -16.01 4.24
N GLN A 44 -7.74 -17.13 4.78
CA GLN A 44 -6.38 -17.58 4.55
C GLN A 44 -6.15 -18.09 3.12
N SER A 45 -7.10 -18.85 2.56
CA SER A 45 -6.96 -19.40 1.20
C SER A 45 -7.00 -18.30 0.13
N LEU A 46 -7.81 -17.26 0.33
CA LEU A 46 -7.90 -16.13 -0.60
C LEU A 46 -6.69 -15.19 -0.56
N ARG A 47 -5.89 -15.21 0.52
CA ARG A 47 -4.80 -14.27 0.72
C ARG A 47 -3.82 -14.21 -0.46
N ASN A 48 -3.40 -15.36 -0.97
CA ASN A 48 -2.42 -15.42 -2.06
C ASN A 48 -3.03 -14.93 -3.37
N LEU A 49 -4.27 -15.31 -3.65
CA LEU A 49 -5.01 -14.84 -4.82
C LEU A 49 -5.15 -13.31 -4.81
N THR A 50 -5.51 -12.73 -3.66
CA THR A 50 -5.59 -11.26 -3.53
C THR A 50 -4.26 -10.56 -3.81
N ILE A 51 -3.13 -11.18 -3.43
CA ILE A 51 -1.79 -10.64 -3.72
C ILE A 51 -1.53 -10.71 -5.23
N GLU A 52 -1.92 -11.81 -5.89
CA GLU A 52 -1.83 -12.01 -7.34
C GLU A 52 -2.59 -10.91 -8.09
N GLU A 53 -3.90 -10.73 -7.82
CA GLU A 53 -4.71 -9.68 -8.42
C GLU A 53 -4.13 -8.27 -8.21
N THR A 54 -3.54 -8.01 -7.04
CA THR A 54 -2.89 -6.71 -6.82
C THR A 54 -1.61 -6.51 -7.64
N TYR A 55 -0.90 -7.58 -8.00
CA TYR A 55 0.24 -7.52 -8.91
C TYR A 55 -0.21 -7.37 -10.36
N GLU A 56 -1.26 -8.06 -10.77
CA GLU A 56 -1.88 -7.95 -12.11
C GLU A 56 -2.40 -6.53 -12.33
N LEU A 57 -3.11 -5.96 -11.35
CA LEU A 57 -3.50 -4.55 -11.37
C LEU A 57 -2.29 -3.61 -11.51
N ALA A 58 -1.20 -3.88 -10.79
CA ALA A 58 0.00 -3.05 -10.87
C ALA A 58 0.67 -3.14 -12.25
N GLU A 59 0.65 -4.31 -12.89
CA GLU A 59 1.16 -4.54 -14.25
C GLU A 59 0.34 -3.76 -15.28
N GLU A 60 -0.99 -3.85 -15.23
CA GLU A 60 -1.87 -3.13 -16.15
C GLU A 60 -1.74 -1.61 -16.02
N ILE A 61 -1.51 -1.10 -14.80
CA ILE A 61 -1.21 0.32 -14.57
C ILE A 61 0.12 0.71 -15.24
N LEU A 62 1.18 -0.11 -15.13
CA LEU A 62 2.48 0.15 -15.76
C LEU A 62 2.40 0.12 -17.28
N ASN A 63 1.56 -0.74 -17.82
CA ASN A 63 1.30 -0.88 -19.27
C ASN A 63 0.39 0.23 -19.81
N ASN A 64 -0.19 1.09 -18.96
CA ASN A 64 -1.22 2.07 -19.30
C ASN A 64 -2.44 1.44 -19.99
N ASN A 65 -2.79 0.21 -19.66
CA ASN A 65 -3.94 -0.53 -20.19
C ASN A 65 -5.17 -0.31 -19.31
N LEU A 66 -5.98 0.70 -19.63
CA LEU A 66 -7.18 1.04 -18.83
C LEU A 66 -8.27 -0.06 -18.86
N ASP A 67 -8.34 -0.86 -19.89
CA ASP A 67 -9.29 -1.99 -19.93
C ASP A 67 -8.85 -3.10 -18.98
N GLY A 68 -7.57 -3.44 -18.95
CA GLY A 68 -7.00 -4.35 -17.96
C GLY A 68 -7.14 -3.78 -16.53
N VAL A 69 -6.80 -2.52 -16.29
CA VAL A 69 -7.02 -1.87 -14.97
C VAL A 69 -8.47 -2.00 -14.51
N LYS A 70 -9.45 -1.89 -15.41
CA LYS A 70 -10.86 -2.05 -15.06
C LYS A 70 -11.17 -3.50 -14.64
N GLU A 71 -10.61 -4.49 -15.32
CA GLU A 71 -10.75 -5.90 -15.01
C GLU A 71 -10.16 -6.22 -13.64
N GLU A 72 -8.89 -5.90 -13.43
CA GLU A 72 -8.18 -6.17 -12.18
C GLU A 72 -8.75 -5.41 -10.97
N VAL A 73 -9.26 -4.19 -11.15
CA VAL A 73 -10.02 -3.49 -10.09
C VAL A 73 -11.27 -4.27 -9.71
N GLY A 74 -11.93 -4.92 -10.68
CA GLY A 74 -13.07 -5.80 -10.44
C GLY A 74 -12.69 -7.01 -9.59
N ASP A 75 -11.56 -7.68 -9.90
CA ASP A 75 -11.09 -8.88 -9.21
C ASP A 75 -10.59 -8.57 -7.78
N VAL A 76 -9.87 -7.48 -7.60
CA VAL A 76 -9.56 -6.98 -6.25
C VAL A 76 -10.82 -6.66 -5.46
N MET A 77 -11.84 -6.02 -6.08
CA MET A 77 -13.12 -5.71 -5.42
C MET A 77 -13.88 -6.99 -5.05
N LEU A 78 -13.88 -7.99 -5.91
CA LEU A 78 -14.46 -9.31 -5.64
C LEU A 78 -13.85 -9.91 -4.36
N HIS A 79 -12.53 -9.92 -4.23
CA HIS A 79 -11.85 -10.43 -3.05
C HIS A 79 -12.20 -9.65 -1.77
N LEU A 80 -12.31 -8.32 -1.85
CA LEU A 80 -12.71 -7.50 -0.69
C LEU A 80 -14.12 -7.82 -0.21
N VAL A 81 -15.07 -8.00 -1.13
CA VAL A 81 -16.44 -8.42 -0.82
C VAL A 81 -16.44 -9.84 -0.25
N PHE A 82 -15.64 -10.73 -0.81
CA PHE A 82 -15.53 -12.12 -0.34
C PHE A 82 -15.01 -12.19 1.10
N TYR A 83 -13.97 -11.43 1.45
CA TYR A 83 -13.50 -11.34 2.84
C TYR A 83 -14.60 -10.88 3.80
N ALA A 84 -15.34 -9.84 3.42
CA ALA A 84 -16.43 -9.32 4.24
C ALA A 84 -17.54 -10.37 4.40
N ARG A 85 -17.88 -11.11 3.34
CA ARG A 85 -18.89 -12.19 3.40
C ARG A 85 -18.47 -13.34 4.28
N ILE A 86 -17.20 -13.77 4.23
CA ILE A 86 -16.67 -14.81 5.13
C ILE A 86 -16.64 -14.32 6.58
N ALA A 87 -16.27 -13.06 6.81
CA ALA A 87 -16.27 -12.48 8.16
C ALA A 87 -17.68 -12.37 8.75
N GLN A 88 -18.67 -12.04 7.93
CA GLN A 88 -20.08 -12.02 8.30
C GLN A 88 -20.59 -13.40 8.74
N GLU A 89 -20.20 -14.47 8.06
CA GLU A 89 -20.51 -15.85 8.46
C GLU A 89 -19.96 -16.21 9.84
N GLN A 90 -18.85 -15.58 10.22
CA GLN A 90 -18.20 -15.75 11.53
C GLN A 90 -18.76 -14.80 12.61
N GLY A 91 -19.71 -13.93 12.25
CA GLY A 91 -20.27 -12.91 13.15
C GLY A 91 -19.26 -11.83 13.56
N ALA A 92 -18.22 -11.59 12.75
CA ALA A 92 -17.14 -10.64 13.06
C ALA A 92 -17.45 -9.23 12.54
N PHE A 93 -17.66 -9.08 11.25
CA PHE A 93 -18.03 -7.83 10.58
C PHE A 93 -18.62 -8.13 9.19
N ASP A 94 -19.30 -7.16 8.60
CA ASP A 94 -19.81 -7.23 7.24
C ASP A 94 -19.25 -6.11 6.34
N ILE A 95 -19.72 -6.04 5.09
CA ILE A 95 -19.26 -5.05 4.13
C ILE A 95 -19.65 -3.62 4.55
N ALA A 96 -20.77 -3.44 5.24
CA ALA A 96 -21.21 -2.13 5.71
C ALA A 96 -20.27 -1.61 6.80
N ASP A 97 -19.84 -2.48 7.73
CA ASP A 97 -18.85 -2.15 8.75
C ASP A 97 -17.52 -1.71 8.12
N VAL A 98 -17.05 -2.43 7.09
CA VAL A 98 -15.82 -2.09 6.35
C VAL A 98 -15.93 -0.71 5.70
N LEU A 99 -17.04 -0.46 5.01
CA LEU A 99 -17.27 0.82 4.32
C LEU A 99 -17.43 1.97 5.32
N GLN A 100 -18.17 1.77 6.40
CA GLN A 100 -18.35 2.80 7.42
C GLN A 100 -17.02 3.14 8.08
N ALA A 101 -16.23 2.14 8.47
CA ALA A 101 -14.93 2.33 9.10
C ALA A 101 -13.95 3.13 8.21
N ILE A 102 -13.90 2.85 6.90
CA ILE A 102 -13.04 3.62 5.99
C ILE A 102 -13.58 5.03 5.77
N CYS A 103 -14.89 5.23 5.67
CA CYS A 103 -15.50 6.55 5.54
C CYS A 103 -15.19 7.43 6.77
N ASP A 104 -15.40 6.91 7.97
CA ASP A 104 -15.12 7.62 9.21
C ASP A 104 -13.63 7.99 9.33
N LYS A 105 -12.76 7.06 8.98
CA LYS A 105 -11.32 7.31 8.91
C LYS A 105 -10.95 8.42 7.94
N LEU A 106 -11.55 8.43 6.74
CA LEU A 106 -11.28 9.45 5.73
C LEU A 106 -11.79 10.82 6.18
N VAL A 107 -13.00 10.90 6.73
CA VAL A 107 -13.56 12.15 7.27
C VAL A 107 -12.68 12.72 8.39
N THR A 108 -12.29 11.87 9.34
CA THR A 108 -11.45 12.26 10.48
C THR A 108 -10.07 12.75 10.04
N ARG A 109 -9.49 12.14 9.01
CA ARG A 109 -8.14 12.46 8.52
C ARG A 109 -8.09 13.61 7.51
N HIS A 110 -9.23 14.12 7.07
CA HIS A 110 -9.33 15.27 6.17
C HIS A 110 -10.09 16.44 6.82
N PRO A 111 -9.63 16.95 7.97
CA PRO A 111 -10.33 18.04 8.65
C PRO A 111 -10.34 19.36 7.85
N HIS A 112 -9.49 19.49 6.84
CA HIS A 112 -9.47 20.59 5.89
C HIS A 112 -10.58 20.50 4.84
N ILE A 113 -11.21 19.32 4.66
CA ILE A 113 -12.37 19.11 3.77
C ILE A 113 -13.67 19.05 4.56
N TYR A 114 -13.68 18.30 5.66
CA TYR A 114 -14.87 17.98 6.43
C TYR A 114 -15.00 18.76 7.75
N GLY A 115 -13.98 19.53 8.12
CA GLY A 115 -13.92 20.39 9.31
C GLY A 115 -13.59 21.84 8.96
N ASP A 116 -12.99 22.53 9.93
CA ASP A 116 -12.71 23.98 9.83
C ASP A 116 -11.18 24.26 9.72
N VAL A 117 -10.36 23.24 9.51
CA VAL A 117 -8.90 23.40 9.35
C VAL A 117 -8.60 23.96 7.97
N VAL A 118 -7.80 25.04 7.93
CA VAL A 118 -7.29 25.59 6.68
C VAL A 118 -5.86 25.11 6.49
N VAL A 119 -5.53 24.66 5.29
CA VAL A 119 -4.20 24.22 4.90
C VAL A 119 -3.70 25.05 3.73
N ALA A 120 -2.43 25.40 3.72
CA ALA A 120 -1.83 26.25 2.70
C ALA A 120 -1.42 25.43 1.44
N ASP A 121 -0.95 24.21 1.64
CA ASP A 121 -0.40 23.37 0.58
C ASP A 121 -0.52 21.87 0.87
N GLU A 122 -0.09 21.06 -0.10
CA GLU A 122 -0.08 19.59 -0.01
C GLU A 122 0.85 19.07 1.09
N GLU A 123 1.95 19.76 1.36
CA GLU A 123 2.91 19.34 2.38
C GLU A 123 2.34 19.52 3.79
N GLU A 124 1.58 20.57 4.00
CA GLU A 124 0.86 20.76 5.27
C GLU A 124 -0.20 19.68 5.47
N VAL A 125 -0.91 19.28 4.42
CA VAL A 125 -1.84 18.14 4.47
C VAL A 125 -1.10 16.86 4.88
N LYS A 126 0.05 16.57 4.28
CA LYS A 126 0.87 15.39 4.60
C LYS A 126 1.37 15.42 6.06
N ARG A 127 1.85 16.57 6.54
CA ARG A 127 2.28 16.74 7.93
C ARG A 127 1.12 16.54 8.93
N ASN A 128 -0.04 17.12 8.63
CA ASN A 128 -1.22 16.98 9.48
C ASN A 128 -1.73 15.54 9.51
N TRP A 129 -1.69 14.84 8.38
CA TRP A 129 -2.03 13.42 8.29
C TRP A 129 -1.16 12.54 9.20
N GLU A 130 0.16 12.73 9.22
CA GLU A 130 1.03 11.97 10.10
C GLU A 130 0.79 12.30 11.59
N LYS A 131 0.56 13.59 11.94
CA LYS A 131 0.19 13.99 13.30
C LYS A 131 -1.12 13.33 13.77
N LEU A 132 -2.11 13.22 12.89
CA LEU A 132 -3.37 12.56 13.20
C LEU A 132 -3.18 11.06 13.44
N LYS A 133 -2.35 10.39 12.63
CA LYS A 133 -2.00 8.98 12.85
C LYS A 133 -1.29 8.71 14.18
N LEU A 134 -0.42 9.62 14.61
CA LEU A 134 0.25 9.50 15.92
C LEU A 134 -0.76 9.63 17.08
N LYS A 135 -1.77 10.50 16.94
CA LYS A 135 -2.85 10.64 17.93
C LYS A 135 -3.74 9.40 18.05
N GLU A 136 -3.82 8.56 17.01
CA GLU A 136 -4.57 7.31 17.01
C GLU A 136 -3.89 6.17 17.80
N GLY A 137 -2.88 6.49 18.65
CA GLY A 137 -2.25 5.54 19.56
C GLY A 137 -1.06 4.78 18.98
N LYS A 138 -0.46 5.25 17.89
CA LYS A 138 0.79 4.68 17.39
C LYS A 138 1.96 5.05 18.28
N THR A 139 2.66 4.05 18.79
CA THR A 139 3.82 4.21 19.68
C THR A 139 5.15 4.36 18.93
N SER A 140 5.17 4.09 17.63
CA SER A 140 6.36 4.19 16.77
C SER A 140 5.98 4.65 15.36
N VAL A 141 6.87 5.45 14.77
CA VAL A 141 6.74 5.89 13.36
C VAL A 141 6.73 4.71 12.40
N LEU A 142 7.50 3.66 12.71
CA LEU A 142 7.59 2.45 11.91
C LEU A 142 6.40 1.50 12.15
N GLN A 143 5.62 1.72 13.21
CA GLN A 143 4.39 0.99 13.44
C GLN A 143 3.41 1.22 12.28
N GLY A 144 2.97 0.15 11.64
CA GLY A 144 2.13 0.21 10.44
C GLY A 144 2.92 0.13 9.13
N VAL A 145 4.20 -0.29 9.18
CA VAL A 145 4.88 -0.94 8.05
C VAL A 145 4.61 -2.44 8.19
N PRO A 146 3.80 -3.05 7.32
CA PRO A 146 3.47 -4.46 7.45
C PRO A 146 4.73 -5.33 7.33
N SER A 147 4.86 -6.32 8.23
CA SER A 147 6.00 -7.26 8.19
C SER A 147 6.04 -8.11 6.92
N GLY A 148 4.87 -8.37 6.32
CA GLY A 148 4.71 -9.17 5.11
C GLY A 148 4.99 -8.44 3.79
N LEU A 149 5.38 -7.16 3.81
CA LEU A 149 5.76 -6.46 2.57
C LEU A 149 7.04 -7.06 1.97
N PRO A 150 7.16 -7.11 0.63
CA PRO A 150 8.42 -7.40 -0.03
C PRO A 150 9.54 -6.49 0.48
N ALA A 151 10.77 -7.00 0.60
CA ALA A 151 11.87 -6.32 1.27
C ALA A 151 12.15 -4.91 0.71
N ILE A 152 12.19 -4.75 -0.61
CA ILE A 152 12.40 -3.44 -1.27
C ILE A 152 11.31 -2.44 -0.90
N VAL A 153 10.04 -2.87 -0.97
CA VAL A 153 8.89 -2.02 -0.61
C VAL A 153 8.93 -1.66 0.86
N LYS A 154 9.29 -2.61 1.72
CA LYS A 154 9.42 -2.40 3.17
C LYS A 154 10.51 -1.38 3.48
N ALA A 155 11.71 -1.53 2.92
CA ALA A 155 12.82 -0.61 3.08
C ALA A 155 12.44 0.82 2.64
N TYR A 156 11.89 0.96 1.45
CA TYR A 156 11.42 2.25 0.94
C TYR A 156 10.39 2.91 1.89
N ARG A 157 9.39 2.14 2.35
CA ARG A 157 8.36 2.65 3.26
C ARG A 157 8.91 3.02 4.65
N MET A 158 9.90 2.29 5.15
CA MET A 158 10.57 2.64 6.40
C MET A 158 11.30 3.97 6.28
N GLN A 159 12.10 4.16 5.24
CA GLN A 159 12.82 5.39 4.96
C GLN A 159 11.88 6.58 4.72
N GLU A 160 10.81 6.40 3.95
CA GLU A 160 9.79 7.43 3.75
C GLU A 160 9.13 7.87 5.07
N LYS A 161 8.91 6.95 6.00
CA LYS A 161 8.29 7.25 7.29
C LYS A 161 9.25 7.96 8.24
N THR A 162 10.51 7.56 8.27
CA THR A 162 11.54 8.20 9.11
C THR A 162 11.84 9.61 8.62
N ALA A 163 11.89 9.83 7.32
CA ALA A 163 12.03 11.16 6.73
C ALA A 163 10.94 12.14 7.20
N LYS A 164 9.67 11.70 7.27
CA LYS A 164 8.53 12.52 7.71
C LYS A 164 8.62 13.02 9.16
N VAL A 165 9.47 12.43 9.97
CA VAL A 165 9.70 12.83 11.37
C VAL A 165 11.06 13.49 11.58
N GLY A 166 11.72 13.87 10.49
CA GLY A 166 12.97 14.61 10.51
C GLY A 166 14.23 13.73 10.60
N PHE A 167 14.10 12.42 10.48
CA PHE A 167 15.25 11.53 10.33
C PHE A 167 15.53 11.32 8.85
N GLU A 168 16.24 12.28 8.26
CA GLU A 168 16.53 12.39 6.85
C GLU A 168 17.90 13.00 6.60
N TRP A 169 18.51 12.66 5.49
CA TRP A 169 19.70 13.32 4.99
C TRP A 169 19.36 14.69 4.39
N ASP A 170 20.30 15.63 4.47
CA ASP A 170 20.07 16.98 3.96
C ASP A 170 20.21 17.07 2.44
N THR A 171 21.12 16.26 1.85
CA THR A 171 21.43 16.32 0.41
C THR A 171 21.57 14.96 -0.24
N THR A 172 21.35 14.91 -1.54
CA THR A 172 21.51 13.69 -2.37
C THR A 172 22.96 13.19 -2.35
N GLU A 173 23.93 14.10 -2.26
CA GLU A 173 25.36 13.80 -2.20
C GLU A 173 25.71 13.02 -0.93
N GLN A 174 25.12 13.38 0.22
CA GLN A 174 25.29 12.64 1.46
C GLN A 174 24.76 11.22 1.35
N VAL A 175 23.58 11.05 0.76
CA VAL A 175 23.00 9.72 0.52
C VAL A 175 23.89 8.90 -0.41
N TRP A 176 24.41 9.50 -1.48
CA TRP A 176 25.32 8.83 -2.39
C TRP A 176 26.65 8.45 -1.71
N ALA A 177 27.18 9.31 -0.85
CA ALA A 177 28.37 9.00 -0.07
C ALA A 177 28.14 7.76 0.82
N LYS A 178 26.95 7.60 1.41
CA LYS A 178 26.60 6.41 2.18
C LYS A 178 26.52 5.15 1.30
N VAL A 179 25.99 5.25 0.09
CA VAL A 179 26.01 4.12 -0.86
C VAL A 179 27.44 3.66 -1.15
N VAL A 180 28.37 4.60 -1.36
CA VAL A 180 29.79 4.30 -1.63
C VAL A 180 30.45 3.67 -0.40
N GLU A 181 30.14 4.14 0.79
CA GLU A 181 30.59 3.58 2.06
C GLU A 181 30.16 2.10 2.19
N GLU A 182 28.88 1.79 2.04
CA GLU A 182 28.36 0.41 2.15
C GLU A 182 28.94 -0.53 1.09
N ILE A 183 29.15 -0.04 -0.13
CA ILE A 183 29.85 -0.83 -1.16
C ILE A 183 31.30 -1.15 -0.72
N GLY A 184 31.97 -0.20 -0.06
CA GLY A 184 33.30 -0.39 0.49
C GLY A 184 33.32 -1.46 1.58
N GLU A 185 32.38 -1.42 2.53
CA GLU A 185 32.26 -2.38 3.63
C GLU A 185 31.94 -3.79 3.12
N LEU A 186 31.03 -3.90 2.17
CA LEU A 186 30.75 -5.18 1.50
C LEU A 186 32.01 -5.75 0.84
N ARG A 187 32.77 -4.90 0.15
CA ARG A 187 34.01 -5.32 -0.50
C ARG A 187 35.05 -5.79 0.51
N GLU A 188 35.23 -5.09 1.63
CA GLU A 188 36.11 -5.50 2.71
C GLU A 188 35.69 -6.84 3.30
N ALA A 189 34.38 -7.06 3.50
CA ALA A 189 33.87 -8.30 4.02
C ALA A 189 34.11 -9.50 3.07
N VAL A 190 34.02 -9.26 1.76
CA VAL A 190 34.28 -10.29 0.75
C VAL A 190 35.78 -10.56 0.60
N ASP A 191 36.60 -9.53 0.42
CA ASP A 191 38.05 -9.65 0.20
C ASP A 191 38.77 -10.19 1.48
N GLY A 192 38.24 -9.84 2.67
CA GLY A 192 38.72 -10.33 3.97
C GLY A 192 38.23 -11.72 4.34
N ASN A 193 37.42 -12.39 3.49
CA ASN A 193 36.79 -13.67 3.77
C ASN A 193 36.06 -13.73 5.12
N PHE A 194 35.31 -12.68 5.45
CA PHE A 194 34.48 -12.65 6.66
C PHE A 194 33.38 -13.71 6.60
N SER A 195 32.74 -13.98 7.73
CA SER A 195 31.66 -14.97 7.78
C SER A 195 30.56 -14.66 6.73
N LYS A 196 29.85 -15.70 6.30
CA LYS A 196 28.78 -15.55 5.32
C LYS A 196 27.69 -14.61 5.82
N GLU A 197 27.36 -14.68 7.11
CA GLU A 197 26.41 -13.79 7.76
C GLU A 197 26.85 -12.31 7.65
N LYS A 198 28.14 -12.00 7.91
CA LYS A 198 28.65 -10.63 7.76
C LYS A 198 28.57 -10.13 6.33
N GLN A 199 28.88 -11.00 5.34
CA GLN A 199 28.72 -10.64 3.92
C GLN A 199 27.26 -10.41 3.54
N GLU A 200 26.32 -11.16 4.11
CA GLU A 200 24.87 -10.97 3.91
C GLU A 200 24.38 -9.67 4.53
N ASP A 201 24.85 -9.31 5.72
CA ASP A 201 24.53 -8.05 6.38
C ASP A 201 24.98 -6.86 5.52
N GLU A 202 26.26 -6.83 5.11
CA GLU A 202 26.80 -5.74 4.27
C GLU A 202 26.10 -5.65 2.91
N PHE A 203 25.74 -6.77 2.32
CA PHE A 203 24.97 -6.77 1.07
C PHE A 203 23.57 -6.18 1.29
N GLY A 204 22.95 -6.46 2.43
CA GLY A 204 21.69 -5.88 2.85
C GLY A 204 21.78 -4.36 3.00
N ASP A 205 22.85 -3.85 3.61
CA ASP A 205 23.10 -2.43 3.83
C ASP A 205 23.32 -1.68 2.51
N VAL A 206 24.06 -2.26 1.56
CA VAL A 206 24.16 -1.73 0.19
C VAL A 206 22.79 -1.58 -0.46
N LEU A 207 21.95 -2.61 -0.41
CA LEU A 207 20.60 -2.57 -0.99
C LEU A 207 19.74 -1.50 -0.29
N PHE A 208 19.82 -1.40 1.03
CA PHE A 208 19.07 -0.40 1.79
C PHE A 208 19.51 1.03 1.46
N ALA A 209 20.81 1.27 1.33
CA ALA A 209 21.36 2.57 0.92
C ALA A 209 20.96 2.94 -0.52
N LEU A 210 20.99 1.99 -1.46
CA LEU A 210 20.54 2.20 -2.84
C LEU A 210 19.05 2.53 -2.92
N ILE A 211 18.20 1.88 -2.12
CA ILE A 211 16.76 2.19 -2.04
C ILE A 211 16.55 3.62 -1.52
N ASN A 212 17.34 4.04 -0.53
CA ASN A 212 17.29 5.41 -0.04
C ASN A 212 17.70 6.43 -1.10
N TYR A 213 18.78 6.14 -1.83
CA TYR A 213 19.23 6.98 -2.94
C TYR A 213 18.17 7.10 -4.03
N ALA A 214 17.54 5.99 -4.42
CA ALA A 214 16.45 5.99 -5.37
C ALA A 214 15.31 6.95 -4.95
N ARG A 215 14.97 6.98 -3.65
CA ARG A 215 13.97 7.90 -3.10
C ARG A 215 14.39 9.37 -3.27
N PHE A 216 15.66 9.71 -3.04
CA PHE A 216 16.17 11.07 -3.19
C PHE A 216 16.14 11.56 -4.64
N ILE A 217 16.36 10.67 -5.60
CA ILE A 217 16.29 11.00 -7.03
C ILE A 217 14.89 10.76 -7.63
N ASN A 218 13.85 10.56 -6.78
CA ASN A 218 12.47 10.33 -7.18
C ASN A 218 12.29 9.12 -8.13
N VAL A 219 13.04 8.05 -7.90
CA VAL A 219 12.90 6.78 -8.62
C VAL A 219 12.24 5.77 -7.69
N ASP A 220 11.20 5.10 -8.16
CA ASP A 220 10.64 3.93 -7.46
C ASP A 220 11.52 2.70 -7.72
N PRO A 221 12.21 2.17 -6.69
CA PRO A 221 13.20 1.11 -6.89
C PRO A 221 12.57 -0.23 -7.29
N LYS A 222 11.32 -0.51 -6.88
CA LYS A 222 10.59 -1.71 -7.30
C LYS A 222 10.30 -1.64 -8.80
N THR A 223 9.68 -0.55 -9.24
CA THR A 223 9.34 -0.35 -10.66
C THR A 223 10.60 -0.33 -11.55
N ALA A 224 11.68 0.31 -11.07
CA ALA A 224 12.94 0.32 -11.82
C ALA A 224 13.50 -1.09 -12.00
N LEU A 225 13.50 -1.90 -10.93
CA LEU A 225 13.97 -3.29 -10.99
C LEU A 225 13.06 -4.16 -11.86
N GLU A 226 11.74 -3.98 -11.79
CA GLU A 226 10.76 -4.72 -12.58
C GLU A 226 10.95 -4.46 -14.08
N LYS A 227 11.11 -3.20 -14.48
CA LYS A 227 11.41 -2.83 -15.87
C LYS A 227 12.72 -3.44 -16.37
N THR A 228 13.72 -3.60 -15.51
CA THR A 228 15.00 -4.20 -15.88
C THR A 228 14.85 -5.69 -16.20
N LYS A 229 13.99 -6.42 -15.49
CA LYS A 229 13.73 -7.84 -15.76
C LYS A 229 13.19 -8.10 -17.16
N ILE A 230 12.34 -7.22 -17.68
CA ILE A 230 11.74 -7.35 -19.02
C ILE A 230 12.83 -7.41 -20.10
N TRP A 231 13.94 -6.70 -19.94
CA TRP A 231 15.06 -6.71 -20.88
C TRP A 231 15.84 -8.03 -20.93
N TYR A 232 15.77 -8.85 -19.88
CA TYR A 232 16.44 -10.17 -19.82
C TYR A 232 15.55 -11.31 -20.27
N LEU A 233 14.28 -11.06 -20.56
CA LEU A 233 13.32 -12.06 -21.05
C LEU A 233 13.07 -11.95 -22.57
N LEU A 234 13.64 -10.93 -23.23
CA LEU A 234 13.65 -10.70 -24.67
C LEU A 234 14.99 -11.10 -25.28
#